data_11c8ce99c4eb207e6ed00c253dc96e57
#
_entry.id   11c8ce99c4eb207e6ed00c253dc96e57
#
_cell.length_a   1.000
_cell.length_b   1.000
_cell.length_c   1.000
_cell.angle_alpha   90.00
_cell.angle_beta   90.00
_cell.angle_gamma   90.00
#
_symmetry.space_group_name_H-M   'P 1'
#
loop_
_entity.id
_entity.type
_entity.pdbx_description
1 polymer ?
#
loop_
_entity_poly.entity_id
_entity_poly.type
_entity_poly.pdbx_seq_one_letter_code
_entity_poly.pdbx_strand_id
1 'polypeptide(L)'
;MTDTAAGSPTLPIQPIQPTSLDPADPAAWEAFRDQAHRMLDDMIGHLRTLREQPVWRPIPEALRAGWREPLPARPVPVAELHERFLAEVLPHAVGNAHPRFMGWVQGAGTPEGLLAEMLAAGLNANVGGRDQMPLEVERQVVHWMRELFDFPDTASGLLVTGSSTANLIGVLVARTRALGVDSRRDGLGADGLRLVAYTSAAAHGCVAQAMAIAGLGSAALRRVPVDADHRIDVAALRRMLAADRAAGLQPFLVVGTAGTVDVGAIDDLDALATLCAAERLWFHVDGAFGALARLSPALAPRLAGIERADSLALDFHKWGQVPYDAGFVLVREQSAQLAAFASPAAYLARHPRGLAAGSPWPCDLGPDLSRGFRALKVWFTVMAHGRERLGAAIEASCRLARRLAERVDADARLQRLAPVALNIVCLRYVGAAPDDAGGPPLDEATLDALNAELVADLHESGVAAPSTTTIGGRTAVRVALVNHRTVEADLDLLLEALHHFGRLRLRQARVSGSGLPILSDESSR
;
A
#
# COMPACT_ATOMS: atom_id res chain seq x y z
N MET A 1 20.96 -54.17 -58.81
CA MET A 1 20.65 -54.16 -57.38
C MET A 1 19.98 -52.84 -57.12
N THR A 2 18.67 -52.83 -57.15
CA THR A 2 17.83 -51.63 -56.92
C THR A 2 17.41 -51.61 -55.47
N ASP A 3 17.93 -50.63 -54.76
CA ASP A 3 17.60 -50.43 -53.36
C ASP A 3 16.29 -49.62 -53.28
N THR A 4 15.23 -50.23 -52.86
CA THR A 4 13.91 -49.67 -52.66
C THR A 4 13.87 -49.15 -51.20
N ALA A 5 14.10 -47.88 -51.02
CA ALA A 5 13.86 -47.20 -49.73
C ALA A 5 12.35 -47.28 -49.41
N ALA A 6 12.01 -48.06 -48.38
CA ALA A 6 10.66 -48.12 -47.81
C ALA A 6 10.34 -46.79 -47.11
N GLY A 7 9.44 -46.03 -47.71
CA GLY A 7 8.91 -44.81 -47.06
C GLY A 7 8.17 -45.16 -45.77
N SER A 8 8.55 -44.52 -44.65
CA SER A 8 7.85 -44.62 -43.38
C SER A 8 6.39 -44.18 -43.57
N PRO A 9 5.39 -44.92 -43.05
CA PRO A 9 4.00 -44.53 -43.18
C PRO A 9 3.75 -43.22 -42.37
N THR A 10 3.41 -42.17 -43.09
CA THR A 10 2.88 -40.94 -42.49
C THR A 10 1.51 -41.26 -41.89
N LEU A 11 1.43 -41.28 -40.56
CA LEU A 11 0.16 -41.37 -39.86
C LEU A 11 -0.74 -40.20 -40.29
N PRO A 12 -2.02 -40.42 -40.57
CA PRO A 12 -2.94 -39.34 -40.93
C PRO A 12 -3.03 -38.38 -39.76
N ILE A 13 -2.74 -37.09 -40.01
CA ILE A 13 -2.93 -36.03 -39.05
C ILE A 13 -4.43 -35.91 -38.79
N GLN A 14 -4.87 -36.38 -37.62
CA GLN A 14 -6.26 -36.19 -37.20
C GLN A 14 -6.52 -34.69 -37.03
N PRO A 15 -7.68 -34.17 -37.47
CA PRO A 15 -8.02 -32.78 -37.25
C PRO A 15 -8.03 -32.50 -35.75
N ILE A 16 -7.24 -31.51 -35.33
CA ILE A 16 -7.22 -31.02 -33.95
C ILE A 16 -8.60 -30.43 -33.69
N GLN A 17 -9.37 -31.05 -32.80
CA GLN A 17 -10.62 -30.45 -32.30
C GLN A 17 -10.27 -29.14 -31.58
N PRO A 18 -10.92 -28.00 -31.90
CA PRO A 18 -10.67 -26.76 -31.19
C PRO A 18 -11.07 -26.92 -29.72
N THR A 19 -10.09 -26.76 -28.80
CA THR A 19 -10.31 -26.83 -27.37
C THR A 19 -10.34 -25.41 -26.85
N SER A 20 -11.48 -24.72 -26.98
CA SER A 20 -11.72 -23.42 -26.37
C SER A 20 -12.13 -23.58 -24.90
N LEU A 21 -11.76 -22.61 -24.05
CA LEU A 21 -12.26 -22.48 -22.69
C LEU A 21 -13.46 -21.53 -22.59
N ASP A 22 -13.91 -20.98 -23.72
CA ASP A 22 -15.09 -20.11 -23.78
C ASP A 22 -16.39 -20.94 -23.71
N PRO A 23 -17.54 -20.33 -23.36
CA PRO A 23 -18.85 -20.95 -23.45
C PRO A 23 -19.09 -21.56 -24.86
N ALA A 24 -19.58 -22.79 -24.91
CA ALA A 24 -19.56 -23.64 -26.12
C ALA A 24 -20.50 -23.15 -27.24
N ASP A 25 -21.60 -22.47 -26.87
CA ASP A 25 -22.66 -22.07 -27.77
C ASP A 25 -23.39 -20.81 -27.29
N PRO A 26 -24.28 -20.19 -28.08
CA PRO A 26 -25.01 -18.97 -27.69
C PRO A 26 -25.84 -19.10 -26.40
N ALA A 27 -26.40 -20.28 -26.12
CA ALA A 27 -27.19 -20.48 -24.88
C ALA A 27 -26.28 -20.49 -23.64
N ALA A 28 -25.10 -21.10 -23.76
CA ALA A 28 -24.07 -21.06 -22.71
C ALA A 28 -23.56 -19.63 -22.44
N TRP A 29 -23.42 -18.81 -23.49
CA TRP A 29 -23.07 -17.39 -23.34
C TRP A 29 -24.15 -16.58 -22.62
N GLU A 30 -25.45 -16.82 -22.91
CA GLU A 30 -26.55 -16.16 -22.19
C GLU A 30 -26.58 -16.59 -20.71
N ALA A 31 -26.43 -17.87 -20.43
CA ALA A 31 -26.34 -18.35 -19.04
C ALA A 31 -25.14 -17.76 -18.28
N PHE A 32 -23.97 -17.63 -18.94
CA PHE A 32 -22.80 -16.98 -18.37
C PHE A 32 -23.06 -15.50 -18.11
N ARG A 33 -23.68 -14.77 -19.04
CA ARG A 33 -24.07 -13.37 -18.88
C ARG A 33 -24.98 -13.17 -17.67
N ASP A 34 -26.01 -14.00 -17.53
CA ASP A 34 -26.96 -13.91 -16.43
C ASP A 34 -26.27 -14.19 -15.08
N GLN A 35 -25.33 -15.12 -15.05
CA GLN A 35 -24.50 -15.36 -13.86
C GLN A 35 -23.58 -14.18 -13.54
N ALA A 36 -22.95 -13.58 -14.54
CA ALA A 36 -22.09 -12.40 -14.36
C ALA A 36 -22.86 -11.20 -13.79
N HIS A 37 -24.10 -10.97 -14.26
CA HIS A 37 -24.97 -9.93 -13.70
C HIS A 37 -25.29 -10.20 -12.22
N ARG A 38 -25.61 -11.43 -11.84
CA ARG A 38 -25.84 -11.77 -10.41
C ARG A 38 -24.59 -11.49 -9.56
N MET A 39 -23.38 -11.87 -10.05
CA MET A 39 -22.13 -11.60 -9.33
C MET A 39 -21.89 -10.10 -9.14
N LEU A 40 -22.19 -9.29 -10.15
CA LEU A 40 -22.09 -7.84 -10.07
C LEU A 40 -23.10 -7.24 -9.08
N ASP A 41 -24.36 -7.69 -9.14
CA ASP A 41 -25.44 -7.24 -8.25
C ASP A 41 -25.12 -7.55 -6.78
N ASP A 42 -24.59 -8.73 -6.49
CA ASP A 42 -24.17 -9.13 -5.15
C ASP A 42 -23.02 -8.28 -4.63
N MET A 43 -22.02 -7.97 -5.47
CA MET A 43 -20.91 -7.08 -5.07
C MET A 43 -21.36 -5.63 -4.85
N ILE A 44 -22.29 -5.12 -5.66
CA ILE A 44 -22.92 -3.81 -5.44
C ILE A 44 -23.74 -3.82 -4.15
N GLY A 45 -24.51 -4.89 -3.92
CA GLY A 45 -25.24 -5.12 -2.69
C GLY A 45 -24.34 -5.11 -1.45
N HIS A 46 -23.23 -5.84 -1.51
CA HIS A 46 -22.20 -5.85 -0.45
C HIS A 46 -21.67 -4.44 -0.16
N LEU A 47 -21.29 -3.67 -1.19
CA LEU A 47 -20.79 -2.30 -1.00
C LEU A 47 -21.85 -1.36 -0.38
N ARG A 48 -23.13 -1.54 -0.69
CA ARG A 48 -24.24 -0.75 -0.12
C ARG A 48 -24.48 -1.04 1.35
N THR A 49 -24.27 -2.28 1.79
CA THR A 49 -24.59 -2.77 3.15
C THR A 49 -23.35 -2.90 4.04
N LEU A 50 -22.18 -2.41 3.62
CA LEU A 50 -20.93 -2.50 4.39
C LEU A 50 -21.07 -2.06 5.85
N ARG A 51 -21.78 -0.94 6.09
CA ARG A 51 -21.94 -0.35 7.43
C ARG A 51 -22.75 -1.23 8.39
N GLU A 52 -23.60 -2.10 7.86
CA GLU A 52 -24.46 -3.02 8.61
C GLU A 52 -23.76 -4.32 8.98
N GLN A 53 -22.57 -4.55 8.39
CA GLN A 53 -21.80 -5.76 8.59
C GLN A 53 -20.75 -5.53 9.69
N PRO A 54 -20.24 -6.60 10.34
CA PRO A 54 -19.03 -6.48 11.16
C PRO A 54 -17.82 -6.12 10.28
N VAL A 55 -16.87 -5.37 10.85
CA VAL A 55 -15.66 -4.97 10.12
C VAL A 55 -14.84 -6.18 9.70
N TRP A 56 -14.76 -7.17 10.57
CA TRP A 56 -14.01 -8.41 10.38
C TRP A 56 -14.66 -9.55 11.16
N ARG A 57 -14.39 -10.77 10.72
CA ARG A 57 -14.80 -12.01 11.40
C ARG A 57 -13.67 -13.01 11.38
N PRO A 58 -13.42 -13.75 12.48
CA PRO A 58 -12.46 -14.84 12.48
C PRO A 58 -12.86 -15.92 11.48
N ILE A 59 -11.86 -16.56 10.85
CA ILE A 59 -12.09 -17.69 9.95
C ILE A 59 -12.27 -18.95 10.81
N PRO A 60 -13.42 -19.63 10.78
CA PRO A 60 -13.62 -20.89 11.50
C PRO A 60 -12.56 -21.94 11.09
N GLU A 61 -12.03 -22.69 12.05
CA GLU A 61 -10.97 -23.69 11.77
C GLU A 61 -11.43 -24.78 10.79
N ALA A 62 -12.68 -25.22 10.90
CA ALA A 62 -13.26 -26.18 9.94
C ALA A 62 -13.27 -25.62 8.50
N LEU A 63 -13.61 -24.34 8.33
CA LEU A 63 -13.57 -23.68 7.03
C LEU A 63 -12.13 -23.60 6.52
N ARG A 64 -11.18 -23.19 7.37
CA ARG A 64 -9.74 -23.12 7.04
C ARG A 64 -9.19 -24.47 6.58
N ALA A 65 -9.58 -25.54 7.25
CA ALA A 65 -9.17 -26.90 6.91
C ALA A 65 -9.74 -27.35 5.55
N GLY A 66 -10.99 -26.95 5.22
CA GLY A 66 -11.64 -27.26 3.94
C GLY A 66 -10.96 -26.65 2.71
N TRP A 67 -10.19 -25.57 2.87
CA TRP A 67 -9.46 -24.91 1.78
C TRP A 67 -8.10 -25.56 1.43
N ARG A 68 -7.89 -26.82 1.77
CA ARG A 68 -6.71 -27.64 1.42
C ARG A 68 -7.06 -28.78 0.48
N GLU A 69 -8.01 -28.54 -0.41
CA GLU A 69 -8.45 -29.50 -1.41
C GLU A 69 -7.36 -29.75 -2.47
N PRO A 70 -7.32 -30.98 -3.07
CA PRO A 70 -6.44 -31.26 -4.20
C PRO A 70 -6.87 -30.46 -5.44
N LEU A 71 -5.96 -30.34 -6.41
CA LEU A 71 -6.27 -29.74 -7.70
C LEU A 71 -7.51 -30.43 -8.33
N PRO A 72 -8.57 -29.69 -8.67
CA PRO A 72 -9.79 -30.28 -9.21
C PRO A 72 -9.53 -30.90 -10.58
N ALA A 73 -9.89 -32.18 -10.73
CA ALA A 73 -9.78 -32.91 -12.00
C ALA A 73 -10.98 -32.66 -12.94
N ARG A 74 -12.07 -32.11 -12.42
CA ARG A 74 -13.30 -31.80 -13.17
C ARG A 74 -13.71 -30.36 -12.97
N PRO A 75 -14.37 -29.75 -13.97
CA PRO A 75 -14.86 -28.38 -13.82
C PRO A 75 -15.95 -28.30 -12.76
N VAL A 76 -16.00 -27.13 -12.09
CA VAL A 76 -17.08 -26.74 -11.17
C VAL A 76 -17.88 -25.61 -11.84
N PRO A 77 -19.21 -25.64 -11.83
CA PRO A 77 -20.03 -24.57 -12.40
C PRO A 77 -19.73 -23.21 -11.77
N VAL A 78 -19.73 -22.14 -12.56
CA VAL A 78 -19.44 -20.78 -12.07
C VAL A 78 -20.43 -20.33 -10.99
N ALA A 79 -21.70 -20.75 -11.07
CA ALA A 79 -22.70 -20.48 -10.06
C ALA A 79 -22.34 -21.08 -8.69
N GLU A 80 -21.84 -22.30 -8.66
CA GLU A 80 -21.38 -22.98 -7.44
C GLU A 80 -20.13 -22.30 -6.84
N LEU A 81 -19.19 -21.88 -7.70
CA LEU A 81 -18.03 -21.10 -7.27
C LEU A 81 -18.44 -19.74 -6.68
N HIS A 82 -19.46 -19.10 -7.25
CA HIS A 82 -20.00 -17.86 -6.75
C HIS A 82 -20.69 -18.03 -5.37
N GLU A 83 -21.52 -19.04 -5.21
CA GLU A 83 -22.14 -19.38 -3.92
C GLU A 83 -21.08 -19.65 -2.85
N ARG A 84 -20.05 -20.41 -3.19
CA ARG A 84 -18.92 -20.69 -2.30
C ARG A 84 -18.15 -19.41 -1.92
N PHE A 85 -17.93 -18.51 -2.88
CA PHE A 85 -17.33 -17.20 -2.61
C PHE A 85 -18.15 -16.38 -1.63
N LEU A 86 -19.46 -16.30 -1.81
CA LEU A 86 -20.37 -15.56 -0.93
C LEU A 86 -20.41 -16.14 0.48
N ALA A 87 -20.36 -17.46 0.62
CA ALA A 87 -20.46 -18.16 1.90
C ALA A 87 -19.13 -18.21 2.66
N GLU A 88 -18.02 -18.41 1.96
CA GLU A 88 -16.75 -18.78 2.58
C GLU A 88 -15.65 -17.71 2.47
N VAL A 89 -15.64 -16.89 1.43
CA VAL A 89 -14.58 -15.90 1.18
C VAL A 89 -15.01 -14.50 1.61
N LEU A 90 -16.13 -14.01 1.10
CA LEU A 90 -16.60 -12.65 1.32
C LEU A 90 -16.76 -12.28 2.81
N PRO A 91 -17.34 -13.13 3.68
CA PRO A 91 -17.54 -12.81 5.09
C PRO A 91 -16.25 -12.74 5.91
N HIS A 92 -15.17 -13.35 5.41
CA HIS A 92 -13.88 -13.47 6.12
C HIS A 92 -12.76 -12.66 5.45
N ALA A 93 -13.09 -11.69 4.60
CA ALA A 93 -12.12 -10.74 4.05
C ALA A 93 -11.59 -9.78 5.14
N VAL A 94 -10.48 -9.09 4.85
CA VAL A 94 -9.82 -8.17 5.81
C VAL A 94 -10.70 -6.97 6.20
N GLY A 95 -11.75 -6.65 5.43
CA GLY A 95 -12.74 -5.63 5.75
C GLY A 95 -12.29 -4.19 5.48
N ASN A 96 -11.21 -3.94 4.76
CA ASN A 96 -10.70 -2.58 4.51
C ASN A 96 -11.67 -1.66 3.75
N ALA A 97 -12.69 -2.18 3.08
CA ALA A 97 -13.77 -1.40 2.49
C ALA A 97 -14.75 -0.83 3.53
N HIS A 98 -14.82 -1.44 4.73
CA HIS A 98 -15.75 -1.05 5.80
C HIS A 98 -15.34 0.29 6.44
N PRO A 99 -16.28 1.23 6.72
CA PRO A 99 -15.97 2.56 7.27
C PRO A 99 -15.28 2.56 8.63
N ARG A 100 -15.42 1.51 9.44
CA ARG A 100 -14.74 1.35 10.74
C ARG A 100 -13.48 0.49 10.68
N PHE A 101 -12.98 0.18 9.49
CA PHE A 101 -11.63 -0.33 9.32
C PHE A 101 -10.64 0.84 9.46
N MET A 102 -9.86 0.82 10.52
CA MET A 102 -8.97 1.92 10.95
C MET A 102 -7.53 1.42 11.20
N GLY A 103 -7.23 0.19 10.79
CA GLY A 103 -5.91 -0.41 10.93
C GLY A 103 -4.99 -0.08 9.74
N TRP A 104 -3.71 -0.13 9.97
CA TRP A 104 -2.67 0.09 8.98
C TRP A 104 -2.90 1.37 8.15
N VAL A 105 -2.59 1.36 6.85
CA VAL A 105 -2.98 2.39 5.88
C VAL A 105 -3.44 1.67 4.62
N GLN A 106 -4.74 1.38 4.56
CA GLN A 106 -5.37 0.69 3.44
C GLN A 106 -6.55 1.51 2.92
N GLY A 107 -6.61 1.72 1.61
CA GLY A 107 -7.74 2.37 0.96
C GLY A 107 -8.96 1.47 0.88
N ALA A 108 -10.13 2.10 0.77
CA ALA A 108 -11.42 1.41 0.74
C ALA A 108 -11.87 0.96 -0.65
N GLY A 109 -11.20 1.45 -1.70
CA GLY A 109 -11.67 1.29 -3.07
C GLY A 109 -12.94 2.11 -3.37
N THR A 110 -13.23 2.28 -4.65
CA THR A 110 -14.44 2.94 -5.15
C THR A 110 -15.27 1.98 -6.00
N PRO A 111 -16.60 2.16 -6.11
CA PRO A 111 -17.43 1.37 -7.03
C PRO A 111 -16.98 1.51 -8.48
N GLU A 112 -16.55 2.70 -8.90
CA GLU A 112 -16.04 2.96 -10.24
C GLU A 112 -14.74 2.16 -10.52
N GLY A 113 -13.90 2.01 -9.48
CA GLY A 113 -12.70 1.19 -9.56
C GLY A 113 -13.01 -0.30 -9.75
N LEU A 114 -14.07 -0.83 -9.11
CA LEU A 114 -14.55 -2.20 -9.34
C LEU A 114 -14.95 -2.41 -10.81
N LEU A 115 -15.72 -1.49 -11.38
CA LEU A 115 -16.13 -1.57 -12.80
C LEU A 115 -14.93 -1.49 -13.74
N ALA A 116 -13.95 -0.65 -13.42
CA ALA A 116 -12.72 -0.54 -14.20
C ALA A 116 -11.89 -1.84 -14.17
N GLU A 117 -11.82 -2.53 -13.02
CA GLU A 117 -11.16 -3.84 -12.92
C GLU A 117 -11.82 -4.90 -13.81
N MET A 118 -13.16 -4.93 -13.84
CA MET A 118 -13.92 -5.80 -14.72
C MET A 118 -13.56 -5.54 -16.19
N LEU A 119 -13.52 -4.27 -16.61
CA LEU A 119 -13.16 -3.89 -17.98
C LEU A 119 -11.69 -4.22 -18.29
N ALA A 120 -10.77 -4.00 -17.35
CA ALA A 120 -9.36 -4.33 -17.52
C ALA A 120 -9.14 -5.84 -17.67
N ALA A 121 -9.85 -6.65 -16.89
CA ALA A 121 -9.81 -8.11 -16.97
C ALA A 121 -10.39 -8.60 -18.31
N GLY A 122 -11.51 -8.06 -18.75
CA GLY A 122 -12.11 -8.40 -20.05
C GLY A 122 -11.23 -8.03 -21.23
N LEU A 123 -10.50 -6.91 -21.16
CA LEU A 123 -9.55 -6.51 -22.21
C LEU A 123 -8.26 -7.34 -22.17
N ASN A 124 -7.85 -7.82 -21.00
CA ASN A 124 -6.65 -8.64 -20.78
C ASN A 124 -5.36 -8.09 -21.43
N ALA A 125 -5.18 -6.78 -21.43
CA ALA A 125 -4.06 -6.12 -22.06
C ALA A 125 -2.76 -6.29 -21.25
N ASN A 126 -1.68 -6.76 -21.91
CA ASN A 126 -0.33 -6.66 -21.36
C ASN A 126 0.24 -5.27 -21.64
N VAL A 127 0.30 -4.43 -20.61
CA VAL A 127 0.80 -3.04 -20.68
C VAL A 127 2.32 -2.93 -20.45
N GLY A 128 3.08 -3.98 -20.67
CA GLY A 128 4.54 -3.93 -20.66
C GLY A 128 5.13 -3.18 -21.86
N GLY A 129 4.38 -3.05 -22.95
CA GLY A 129 4.79 -2.36 -24.17
C GLY A 129 3.74 -2.47 -25.27
N ARG A 130 4.17 -2.21 -26.50
CA ARG A 130 3.37 -2.19 -27.72
C ARG A 130 2.63 -0.87 -27.94
N ASP A 131 2.23 -0.62 -29.19
CA ASP A 131 1.43 0.56 -29.56
C ASP A 131 -0.05 0.25 -29.33
N GLN A 132 -0.58 0.68 -28.18
CA GLN A 132 -1.95 0.38 -27.73
C GLN A 132 -2.49 1.45 -26.77
N MET A 133 -3.79 1.71 -26.85
CA MET A 133 -4.47 2.71 -26.00
C MET A 133 -4.29 2.50 -24.48
N PRO A 134 -4.24 1.29 -23.91
CA PRO A 134 -3.90 1.11 -22.51
C PRO A 134 -2.61 1.81 -22.04
N LEU A 135 -1.60 1.96 -22.91
CA LEU A 135 -0.40 2.72 -22.59
C LEU A 135 -0.65 4.24 -22.57
N GLU A 136 -1.51 4.74 -23.44
CA GLU A 136 -1.88 6.16 -23.43
C GLU A 136 -2.65 6.53 -22.15
N VAL A 137 -3.49 5.61 -21.65
CA VAL A 137 -4.14 5.78 -20.34
C VAL A 137 -3.10 5.84 -19.20
N GLU A 138 -2.08 4.99 -19.22
CA GLU A 138 -1.00 5.06 -18.23
C GLU A 138 -0.20 6.37 -18.37
N ARG A 139 0.13 6.79 -19.59
CA ARG A 139 0.80 8.08 -19.87
C ARG A 139 -0.02 9.28 -19.38
N GLN A 140 -1.35 9.21 -19.51
CA GLN A 140 -2.24 10.25 -18.98
C GLN A 140 -2.15 10.33 -17.44
N VAL A 141 -2.14 9.19 -16.75
CA VAL A 141 -1.97 9.17 -15.28
C VAL A 141 -0.59 9.72 -14.90
N VAL A 142 0.47 9.35 -15.62
CA VAL A 142 1.82 9.90 -15.41
C VAL A 142 1.83 11.42 -15.59
N HIS A 143 1.19 11.92 -16.66
CA HIS A 143 1.07 13.36 -16.91
C HIS A 143 0.37 14.08 -15.76
N TRP A 144 -0.77 13.58 -15.27
CA TRP A 144 -1.46 14.17 -14.13
C TRP A 144 -0.60 14.19 -12.84
N MET A 145 0.20 13.15 -12.60
CA MET A 145 1.07 13.13 -11.42
C MET A 145 2.26 14.09 -11.58
N ARG A 146 2.80 14.25 -12.79
CA ARG A 146 3.81 15.28 -13.05
C ARG A 146 3.28 16.68 -12.75
N GLU A 147 2.07 17.02 -13.24
CA GLU A 147 1.42 18.30 -12.95
C GLU A 147 1.13 18.47 -11.45
N LEU A 148 0.59 17.44 -10.79
CA LEU A 148 0.23 17.51 -9.36
C LEU A 148 1.44 17.79 -8.47
N PHE A 149 2.60 17.22 -8.81
CA PHE A 149 3.82 17.33 -8.01
C PHE A 149 4.84 18.32 -8.57
N ASP A 150 4.49 19.08 -9.59
CA ASP A 150 5.36 20.06 -10.26
C ASP A 150 6.70 19.43 -10.74
N PHE A 151 6.64 18.23 -11.30
CA PHE A 151 7.79 17.56 -11.90
C PHE A 151 7.96 18.00 -13.36
N PRO A 152 9.21 18.08 -13.88
CA PRO A 152 9.49 18.55 -15.22
C PRO A 152 8.99 17.60 -16.31
N ASP A 153 8.96 18.07 -17.56
CA ASP A 153 8.57 17.26 -18.73
C ASP A 153 9.53 16.09 -18.99
N THR A 154 10.75 16.16 -18.49
CA THR A 154 11.74 15.08 -18.54
C THR A 154 11.43 13.93 -17.59
N ALA A 155 10.47 14.09 -16.70
CA ALA A 155 10.14 13.05 -15.72
C ALA A 155 9.38 11.89 -16.36
N SER A 156 9.69 10.69 -15.90
CA SER A 156 8.98 9.46 -16.22
C SER A 156 8.23 8.94 -15.00
N GLY A 157 7.19 8.15 -15.25
CA GLY A 157 6.41 7.49 -14.21
C GLY A 157 6.07 6.06 -14.60
N LEU A 158 5.76 5.23 -13.61
CA LEU A 158 5.40 3.84 -13.79
C LEU A 158 4.41 3.39 -12.72
N LEU A 159 3.30 2.78 -13.14
CA LEU A 159 2.42 2.06 -12.22
C LEU A 159 3.03 0.70 -11.86
N VAL A 160 3.03 0.41 -10.57
CA VAL A 160 3.59 -0.81 -9.97
C VAL A 160 2.59 -1.42 -8.98
N THR A 161 2.90 -2.56 -8.38
CA THR A 161 2.03 -3.23 -7.40
C THR A 161 1.83 -2.40 -6.12
N GLY A 162 2.85 -1.69 -5.67
CA GLY A 162 2.77 -0.86 -4.46
C GLY A 162 4.03 -0.03 -4.25
N SER A 163 3.95 0.89 -3.29
CA SER A 163 5.09 1.77 -2.94
C SER A 163 6.34 1.00 -2.51
N SER A 164 6.24 -0.22 -2.03
CA SER A 164 7.43 -1.05 -1.79
C SER A 164 8.24 -1.29 -3.05
N THR A 165 7.57 -1.59 -4.19
CA THR A 165 8.22 -1.71 -5.51
C THR A 165 8.66 -0.34 -6.03
N ALA A 166 7.85 0.71 -5.81
CA ALA A 166 8.20 2.07 -6.20
C ALA A 166 9.46 2.58 -5.47
N ASN A 167 9.57 2.36 -4.16
CA ASN A 167 10.76 2.66 -3.37
C ASN A 167 11.98 1.84 -3.84
N LEU A 168 11.79 0.56 -4.16
CA LEU A 168 12.86 -0.27 -4.73
C LEU A 168 13.37 0.32 -6.05
N ILE A 169 12.47 0.75 -6.95
CA ILE A 169 12.84 1.41 -8.21
C ILE A 169 13.65 2.68 -7.91
N GLY A 170 13.20 3.53 -6.97
CA GLY A 170 13.92 4.73 -6.53
C GLY A 170 15.35 4.43 -6.06
N VAL A 171 15.52 3.40 -5.21
CA VAL A 171 16.84 2.93 -4.73
C VAL A 171 17.70 2.41 -5.87
N LEU A 172 17.15 1.62 -6.80
CA LEU A 172 17.90 1.07 -7.93
C LEU A 172 18.37 2.16 -8.90
N VAL A 173 17.53 3.17 -9.18
CA VAL A 173 17.90 4.32 -10.00
C VAL A 173 19.02 5.13 -9.33
N ALA A 174 18.86 5.44 -8.03
CA ALA A 174 19.86 6.15 -7.25
C ALA A 174 21.20 5.39 -7.20
N ARG A 175 21.16 4.06 -7.00
CA ARG A 175 22.36 3.19 -7.01
C ARG A 175 23.04 3.21 -8.38
N THR A 176 22.29 3.06 -9.46
CA THR A 176 22.83 3.08 -10.82
C THR A 176 23.42 4.45 -11.15
N ARG A 177 22.79 5.54 -10.67
CA ARG A 177 23.33 6.89 -10.79
C ARG A 177 24.67 7.06 -10.06
N ALA A 178 24.82 6.44 -8.88
CA ALA A 178 26.05 6.54 -8.06
C ALA A 178 27.20 5.70 -8.61
N LEU A 179 26.92 4.49 -9.13
CA LEU A 179 27.92 3.52 -9.58
C LEU A 179 28.17 3.53 -11.10
N GLY A 180 27.30 4.19 -11.87
CA GLY A 180 27.30 4.10 -13.33
C GLY A 180 26.56 2.87 -13.87
N VAL A 181 26.20 2.91 -15.17
CA VAL A 181 25.41 1.87 -15.86
C VAL A 181 26.13 0.52 -15.92
N ASP A 182 27.46 0.52 -15.94
CA ASP A 182 28.25 -0.73 -15.98
C ASP A 182 28.04 -1.60 -14.74
N SER A 183 27.62 -1.01 -13.61
CA SER A 183 27.24 -1.77 -12.41
C SER A 183 26.12 -2.79 -12.63
N ARG A 184 25.33 -2.65 -13.69
CA ARG A 184 24.31 -3.64 -14.09
C ARG A 184 24.92 -4.92 -14.66
N ARG A 185 26.06 -4.82 -15.32
CA ARG A 185 26.81 -5.96 -15.89
C ARG A 185 27.80 -6.53 -14.89
N ASP A 186 28.55 -5.66 -14.22
CA ASP A 186 29.73 -6.04 -13.43
C ASP A 186 29.39 -6.26 -11.93
N GLY A 187 28.15 -5.93 -11.52
CA GLY A 187 27.74 -5.99 -10.12
C GLY A 187 28.19 -4.74 -9.35
N LEU A 188 28.13 -4.81 -8.02
CA LEU A 188 28.36 -3.63 -7.16
C LEU A 188 29.85 -3.31 -6.98
N GLY A 189 30.72 -4.31 -7.05
CA GLY A 189 32.17 -4.14 -6.81
C GLY A 189 32.50 -3.59 -5.42
N ALA A 190 33.74 -3.15 -5.24
CA ALA A 190 34.21 -2.55 -3.98
C ALA A 190 33.54 -1.20 -3.68
N ASP A 191 33.18 -0.42 -4.70
CA ASP A 191 32.55 0.88 -4.54
C ASP A 191 31.10 0.74 -4.05
N GLY A 192 30.39 -0.30 -4.47
CA GLY A 192 29.04 -0.59 -3.96
C GLY A 192 29.01 -0.91 -2.47
N LEU A 193 30.06 -1.52 -1.92
CA LEU A 193 30.18 -1.79 -0.49
C LEU A 193 30.42 -0.53 0.36
N ARG A 194 30.76 0.59 -0.26
CA ARG A 194 30.95 1.89 0.41
C ARG A 194 29.72 2.77 0.38
N LEU A 195 28.70 2.43 -0.43
CA LEU A 195 27.49 3.22 -0.55
C LEU A 195 26.66 3.16 0.74
N VAL A 196 26.22 4.33 1.22
CA VAL A 196 25.33 4.46 2.37
C VAL A 196 24.17 5.40 2.06
N ALA A 197 22.98 5.03 2.55
CA ALA A 197 21.76 5.79 2.42
C ALA A 197 21.23 6.20 3.80
N TYR A 198 20.33 7.18 3.83
CA TYR A 198 19.80 7.76 5.07
C TYR A 198 18.28 7.86 4.98
N THR A 199 17.61 7.56 6.08
CA THR A 199 16.16 7.76 6.25
C THR A 199 15.83 7.98 7.73
N SER A 200 14.64 8.48 8.01
CA SER A 200 14.13 8.63 9.37
C SER A 200 14.08 7.28 10.12
N ALA A 201 14.33 7.29 11.42
CA ALA A 201 14.07 6.13 12.29
C ALA A 201 12.59 5.69 12.25
N ALA A 202 11.67 6.61 11.91
CA ALA A 202 10.24 6.35 11.75
C ALA A 202 9.83 5.91 10.32
N ALA A 203 10.78 5.76 9.39
CA ALA A 203 10.50 5.33 8.02
C ALA A 203 10.02 3.87 7.97
N HIS A 204 9.14 3.57 7.01
CA HIS A 204 8.61 2.23 6.79
C HIS A 204 9.72 1.23 6.44
N GLY A 205 9.56 -0.02 6.87
CA GLY A 205 10.52 -1.12 6.66
C GLY A 205 10.84 -1.44 5.20
N CYS A 206 9.98 -1.06 4.25
CA CYS A 206 10.20 -1.28 2.82
C CYS A 206 11.47 -0.62 2.28
N VAL A 207 11.93 0.50 2.86
CA VAL A 207 13.19 1.16 2.46
C VAL A 207 14.39 0.28 2.79
N ALA A 208 14.42 -0.31 4.00
CA ALA A 208 15.47 -1.26 4.39
C ALA A 208 15.44 -2.53 3.52
N GLN A 209 14.24 -3.03 3.21
CA GLN A 209 14.06 -4.14 2.29
C GLN A 209 14.53 -3.81 0.88
N ALA A 210 14.24 -2.60 0.37
CA ALA A 210 14.72 -2.14 -0.93
C ALA A 210 16.26 -2.11 -0.99
N MET A 211 16.92 -1.64 0.06
CA MET A 211 18.40 -1.67 0.16
C MET A 211 18.94 -3.10 0.14
N ALA A 212 18.28 -4.03 0.86
CA ALA A 212 18.69 -5.43 0.87
C ALA A 212 18.52 -6.09 -0.52
N ILE A 213 17.37 -5.89 -1.18
CA ILE A 213 17.10 -6.41 -2.53
C ILE A 213 18.04 -5.78 -3.57
N ALA A 214 18.38 -4.49 -3.41
CA ALA A 214 19.35 -3.81 -4.26
C ALA A 214 20.81 -4.33 -4.12
N GLY A 215 21.06 -5.28 -3.21
CA GLY A 215 22.38 -5.86 -2.94
C GLY A 215 23.28 -4.99 -2.06
N LEU A 216 22.79 -3.85 -1.58
CA LEU A 216 23.54 -2.93 -0.71
C LEU A 216 23.54 -3.39 0.76
N GLY A 217 22.54 -4.17 1.15
CA GLY A 217 22.31 -4.59 2.53
C GLY A 217 21.58 -3.54 3.36
N SER A 218 20.72 -3.98 4.28
CA SER A 218 19.97 -3.08 5.17
C SER A 218 20.87 -2.32 6.15
N ALA A 219 22.06 -2.84 6.47
CA ALA A 219 23.05 -2.17 7.32
C ALA A 219 23.64 -0.90 6.67
N ALA A 220 23.59 -0.79 5.34
CA ALA A 220 24.00 0.43 4.62
C ALA A 220 22.95 1.56 4.73
N LEU A 221 21.75 1.29 5.27
CA LEU A 221 20.74 2.29 5.55
C LEU A 221 20.90 2.86 6.97
N ARG A 222 21.28 4.11 7.07
CA ARG A 222 21.42 4.83 8.34
C ARG A 222 20.05 5.33 8.82
N ARG A 223 19.67 4.96 10.03
CA ARG A 223 18.45 5.45 10.68
C ARG A 223 18.76 6.75 11.41
N VAL A 224 18.29 7.86 10.87
CA VAL A 224 18.44 9.19 11.47
C VAL A 224 17.42 9.37 12.58
N PRO A 225 17.79 9.85 13.77
CA PRO A 225 16.83 10.17 14.85
C PRO A 225 15.72 11.11 14.36
N VAL A 226 14.61 11.09 15.08
CA VAL A 226 13.46 11.99 14.84
C VAL A 226 13.38 13.07 15.91
N ASP A 227 12.77 14.21 15.56
CA ASP A 227 12.41 15.28 16.49
C ASP A 227 11.15 14.93 17.30
N ALA A 228 10.68 15.87 18.13
CA ALA A 228 9.48 15.73 18.96
C ALA A 228 8.19 15.57 18.14
N ASP A 229 8.19 16.00 16.88
CA ASP A 229 7.09 15.85 15.92
C ASP A 229 7.22 14.57 15.06
N HIS A 230 8.13 13.68 15.42
CA HIS A 230 8.44 12.43 14.69
C HIS A 230 8.95 12.64 13.25
N ARG A 231 9.54 13.80 12.95
CA ARG A 231 10.18 14.12 11.67
C ARG A 231 11.67 13.84 11.75
N ILE A 232 12.30 13.57 10.62
CA ILE A 232 13.75 13.38 10.55
C ILE A 232 14.52 14.60 11.10
N ASP A 233 15.46 14.37 12.03
CA ASP A 233 16.35 15.43 12.53
C ASP A 233 17.42 15.76 11.47
N VAL A 234 17.21 16.84 10.72
CA VAL A 234 18.14 17.30 9.66
C VAL A 234 19.51 17.64 10.21
N ALA A 235 19.61 18.12 11.46
CA ALA A 235 20.91 18.41 12.06
C ALA A 235 21.67 17.11 12.39
N ALA A 236 20.99 16.09 12.90
CA ALA A 236 21.57 14.75 13.07
C ALA A 236 22.00 14.15 11.74
N LEU A 237 21.17 14.27 10.70
CA LEU A 237 21.52 13.81 9.34
C LEU A 237 22.81 14.44 8.84
N ARG A 238 23.00 15.76 9.00
CA ARG A 238 24.25 16.46 8.62
C ARG A 238 25.46 15.89 9.35
N ARG A 239 25.35 15.64 10.66
CA ARG A 239 26.44 15.02 11.45
C ARG A 239 26.79 13.61 10.98
N MET A 240 25.76 12.80 10.69
CA MET A 240 25.94 11.42 10.21
C MET A 240 26.61 11.40 8.82
N LEU A 241 26.19 12.28 7.91
CA LEU A 241 26.81 12.45 6.58
C LEU A 241 28.32 12.78 6.69
N ALA A 242 28.67 13.72 7.56
CA ALA A 242 30.06 14.11 7.78
C ALA A 242 30.89 12.96 8.37
N ALA A 243 30.34 12.22 9.34
CA ALA A 243 31.00 11.08 9.97
C ALA A 243 31.25 9.93 8.99
N ASP A 244 30.24 9.56 8.19
CA ASP A 244 30.37 8.48 7.20
C ASP A 244 31.40 8.83 6.10
N ARG A 245 31.45 10.09 5.63
CA ARG A 245 32.48 10.54 4.69
C ARG A 245 33.89 10.49 5.30
N ALA A 246 34.02 10.92 6.56
CA ALA A 246 35.29 10.83 7.27
C ALA A 246 35.78 9.36 7.43
N ALA A 247 34.83 8.43 7.54
CA ALA A 247 35.07 6.99 7.57
C ALA A 247 35.35 6.38 6.16
N GLY A 248 35.36 7.19 5.10
CA GLY A 248 35.59 6.73 3.73
C GLY A 248 34.40 6.09 3.06
N LEU A 249 33.19 6.21 3.65
CA LEU A 249 31.94 5.78 3.04
C LEU A 249 31.44 6.82 2.04
N GLN A 250 30.54 6.38 1.16
CA GLN A 250 29.99 7.22 0.10
C GLN A 250 28.48 7.38 0.27
N PRO A 251 28.00 8.46 0.92
CA PRO A 251 26.60 8.84 0.92
C PRO A 251 26.08 9.01 -0.52
N PHE A 252 24.93 8.38 -0.85
CA PHE A 252 24.38 8.49 -2.19
C PHE A 252 22.89 8.81 -2.24
N LEU A 253 22.13 8.51 -1.17
CA LEU A 253 20.69 8.58 -1.14
C LEU A 253 20.19 9.08 0.22
N VAL A 254 19.23 10.01 0.20
CA VAL A 254 18.38 10.35 1.35
C VAL A 254 16.93 10.06 0.98
N VAL A 255 16.25 9.33 1.84
CA VAL A 255 14.81 9.06 1.72
C VAL A 255 14.08 9.89 2.77
N GLY A 256 13.36 10.92 2.33
CA GLY A 256 12.40 11.67 3.14
C GLY A 256 11.03 11.00 3.11
N THR A 257 10.24 11.15 4.17
CA THR A 257 8.92 10.53 4.28
C THR A 257 7.83 11.60 4.26
N ALA A 258 6.85 11.44 3.38
CA ALA A 258 5.62 12.22 3.38
C ALA A 258 4.48 11.37 3.97
N GLY A 259 4.34 11.40 5.29
CA GLY A 259 3.40 10.58 6.05
C GLY A 259 4.04 9.29 6.59
N THR A 260 4.66 9.36 7.77
CA THR A 260 5.21 8.17 8.45
C THR A 260 4.11 7.18 8.82
N VAL A 261 4.43 5.87 8.75
CA VAL A 261 3.42 4.82 8.96
C VAL A 261 2.80 4.87 10.36
N ASP A 262 3.55 5.22 11.40
CA ASP A 262 3.04 5.19 12.78
C ASP A 262 2.15 6.38 13.11
N VAL A 263 2.58 7.59 12.79
CA VAL A 263 1.91 8.83 13.25
C VAL A 263 1.51 9.79 12.12
N GLY A 264 1.86 9.49 10.87
CA GLY A 264 1.55 10.35 9.72
C GLY A 264 2.41 11.62 9.64
N ALA A 265 3.58 11.67 10.31
CA ALA A 265 4.48 12.81 10.26
C ALA A 265 5.02 13.02 8.84
N ILE A 266 5.23 14.29 8.48
CA ILE A 266 5.85 14.68 7.20
C ILE A 266 7.19 15.30 7.54
N ASP A 267 8.26 14.75 6.97
CA ASP A 267 9.61 15.31 7.10
C ASP A 267 9.68 16.72 6.48
N ASP A 268 10.64 17.53 6.92
CA ASP A 268 10.91 18.82 6.27
C ASP A 268 11.55 18.58 4.89
N LEU A 269 10.68 18.34 3.89
CA LEU A 269 11.10 17.95 2.53
C LEU A 269 11.91 19.06 1.85
N ASP A 270 11.64 20.34 2.14
CA ASP A 270 12.39 21.45 1.55
C ASP A 270 13.80 21.54 2.13
N ALA A 271 13.95 21.38 3.45
CA ALA A 271 15.26 21.32 4.10
C ALA A 271 16.06 20.09 3.61
N LEU A 272 15.42 18.93 3.42
CA LEU A 272 16.05 17.73 2.85
C LEU A 272 16.47 17.94 1.40
N ALA A 273 15.61 18.51 0.56
CA ALA A 273 15.93 18.83 -0.82
C ALA A 273 17.13 19.80 -0.93
N THR A 274 17.15 20.83 -0.07
CA THR A 274 18.26 21.79 0.00
C THR A 274 19.57 21.09 0.41
N LEU A 275 19.51 20.22 1.43
CA LEU A 275 20.67 19.44 1.86
C LEU A 275 21.16 18.50 0.75
N CYS A 276 20.26 17.74 0.13
CA CYS A 276 20.62 16.78 -0.91
C CYS A 276 21.26 17.47 -2.13
N ALA A 277 20.74 18.63 -2.54
CA ALA A 277 21.33 19.42 -3.62
C ALA A 277 22.76 19.89 -3.28
N ALA A 278 22.97 20.42 -2.06
CA ALA A 278 24.28 20.88 -1.60
C ALA A 278 25.31 19.73 -1.50
N GLU A 279 24.86 18.56 -1.05
CA GLU A 279 25.68 17.37 -0.79
C GLU A 279 25.77 16.42 -1.99
N ARG A 280 25.09 16.71 -3.11
CA ARG A 280 25.01 15.90 -4.35
C ARG A 280 24.47 14.49 -4.09
N LEU A 281 23.43 14.38 -3.27
CA LEU A 281 22.75 13.14 -2.94
C LEU A 281 21.47 13.02 -3.75
N TRP A 282 21.08 11.79 -4.08
CA TRP A 282 19.75 11.52 -4.62
C TRP A 282 18.69 11.73 -3.53
N PHE A 283 17.71 12.58 -3.82
CA PHE A 283 16.58 12.81 -2.92
C PHE A 283 15.36 12.02 -3.37
N HIS A 284 15.04 10.98 -2.62
CA HIS A 284 13.82 10.19 -2.83
C HIS A 284 12.79 10.52 -1.76
N VAL A 285 11.51 10.61 -2.15
CA VAL A 285 10.41 10.79 -1.20
C VAL A 285 9.56 9.52 -1.16
N ASP A 286 9.52 8.87 0.00
CA ASP A 286 8.49 7.87 0.30
C ASP A 286 7.22 8.61 0.71
N GLY A 287 6.32 8.80 -0.25
CA GLY A 287 5.02 9.41 -0.10
C GLY A 287 3.88 8.41 -0.14
N ALA A 288 4.11 7.15 0.28
CA ALA A 288 3.22 6.01 0.12
C ALA A 288 1.73 6.33 0.32
N PHE A 289 1.38 7.14 1.33
CA PHE A 289 0.01 7.65 1.42
C PHE A 289 -0.06 9.18 1.49
N GLY A 290 0.85 9.81 2.20
CA GLY A 290 0.77 11.24 2.50
C GLY A 290 1.04 12.15 1.31
N ALA A 291 1.72 11.69 0.24
CA ALA A 291 1.93 12.49 -0.96
C ALA A 291 0.62 12.97 -1.58
N LEU A 292 -0.43 12.15 -1.55
CA LEU A 292 -1.74 12.53 -2.11
C LEU A 292 -2.46 13.64 -1.33
N ALA A 293 -1.95 14.06 -0.15
CA ALA A 293 -2.39 15.30 0.49
C ALA A 293 -2.19 16.54 -0.40
N ARG A 294 -1.33 16.45 -1.44
CA ARG A 294 -1.16 17.48 -2.48
C ARG A 294 -2.46 17.79 -3.24
N LEU A 295 -3.43 16.86 -3.25
CA LEU A 295 -4.76 17.07 -3.84
C LEU A 295 -5.60 18.09 -3.07
N SER A 296 -5.35 18.26 -1.75
CA SER A 296 -6.03 19.25 -0.91
C SER A 296 -5.26 20.58 -0.88
N PRO A 297 -5.87 21.71 -1.27
CA PRO A 297 -5.23 23.02 -1.16
C PRO A 297 -4.81 23.37 0.29
N ALA A 298 -5.56 22.89 1.29
CA ALA A 298 -5.26 23.14 2.70
C ALA A 298 -4.05 22.33 3.21
N LEU A 299 -3.78 21.17 2.63
CA LEU A 299 -2.69 20.27 3.05
C LEU A 299 -1.46 20.39 2.16
N ALA A 300 -1.61 20.81 0.91
CA ALA A 300 -0.53 20.91 -0.07
C ALA A 300 0.71 21.69 0.42
N PRO A 301 0.58 22.82 1.17
CA PRO A 301 1.75 23.54 1.68
C PRO A 301 2.63 22.72 2.62
N ARG A 302 2.11 21.67 3.26
CA ARG A 302 2.86 20.79 4.16
C ARG A 302 3.83 19.86 3.42
N LEU A 303 3.68 19.76 2.11
CA LEU A 303 4.51 18.96 1.22
C LEU A 303 5.51 19.83 0.43
N ALA A 304 5.74 21.08 0.83
CA ALA A 304 6.73 21.95 0.19
C ALA A 304 8.09 21.26 0.12
N GLY A 305 8.73 21.30 -1.04
CA GLY A 305 9.98 20.58 -1.31
C GLY A 305 9.81 19.23 -2.02
N ILE A 306 8.59 18.65 -2.07
CA ILE A 306 8.33 17.39 -2.79
C ILE A 306 8.60 17.55 -4.29
N GLU A 307 8.34 18.72 -4.85
CA GLU A 307 8.59 19.10 -6.23
C GLU A 307 10.08 19.12 -6.61
N ARG A 308 10.97 19.07 -5.61
CA ARG A 308 12.43 19.07 -5.77
C ARG A 308 13.05 17.66 -5.68
N ALA A 309 12.23 16.64 -5.40
CA ALA A 309 12.70 15.27 -5.30
C ALA A 309 13.21 14.73 -6.65
N ASP A 310 14.24 13.89 -6.63
CA ASP A 310 14.71 13.15 -7.79
C ASP A 310 13.78 11.97 -8.12
N SER A 311 13.12 11.42 -7.11
CA SER A 311 12.09 10.39 -7.28
C SER A 311 11.08 10.42 -6.14
N LEU A 312 9.85 9.98 -6.45
CA LEU A 312 8.70 9.94 -5.53
C LEU A 312 7.99 8.60 -5.66
N ALA A 313 7.72 7.94 -4.56
CA ALA A 313 6.86 6.75 -4.48
C ALA A 313 5.53 7.09 -3.82
N LEU A 314 4.42 6.56 -4.35
CA LEU A 314 3.09 6.69 -3.74
C LEU A 314 2.19 5.50 -4.07
N ASP A 315 1.06 5.35 -3.32
CA ASP A 315 0.04 4.36 -3.56
C ASP A 315 -1.33 5.00 -3.81
N PHE A 316 -1.89 4.77 -5.01
CA PHE A 316 -3.27 5.12 -5.30
C PHE A 316 -4.26 4.25 -4.51
N HIS A 317 -3.90 2.99 -4.21
CA HIS A 317 -4.72 2.07 -3.44
C HIS A 317 -4.77 2.38 -1.93
N LYS A 318 -4.12 3.44 -1.47
CA LYS A 318 -4.24 3.99 -0.12
C LYS A 318 -5.19 5.20 -0.14
N TRP A 319 -4.70 6.39 -0.02
CA TRP A 319 -5.51 7.61 0.02
C TRP A 319 -6.14 8.00 -1.32
N GLY A 320 -5.66 7.46 -2.44
CA GLY A 320 -6.28 7.60 -3.74
C GLY A 320 -7.58 6.82 -3.92
N GLN A 321 -7.96 5.97 -2.95
CA GLN A 321 -9.19 5.18 -2.93
C GLN A 321 -9.38 4.27 -4.15
N VAL A 322 -8.27 3.87 -4.79
CA VAL A 322 -8.28 2.93 -5.91
C VAL A 322 -8.25 1.50 -5.36
N PRO A 323 -9.01 0.54 -5.92
CA PRO A 323 -8.89 -0.87 -5.52
C PRO A 323 -7.46 -1.42 -5.67
N TYR A 324 -7.07 -2.35 -4.78
CA TYR A 324 -5.79 -3.03 -4.86
C TYR A 324 -5.61 -3.77 -6.18
N ASP A 325 -4.39 -3.75 -6.80
CA ASP A 325 -3.22 -3.00 -6.39
C ASP A 325 -2.94 -1.84 -7.36
N ALA A 326 -2.41 -0.72 -6.88
CA ALA A 326 -1.99 0.43 -7.70
C ALA A 326 -0.99 1.31 -6.93
N GLY A 327 0.29 0.94 -6.99
CA GLY A 327 1.42 1.78 -6.59
C GLY A 327 1.96 2.59 -7.77
N PHE A 328 2.76 3.60 -7.50
CA PHE A 328 3.30 4.49 -8.53
C PHE A 328 4.67 5.03 -8.13
N VAL A 329 5.57 5.12 -9.10
CA VAL A 329 6.85 5.83 -8.98
C VAL A 329 6.93 6.94 -10.01
N LEU A 330 7.45 8.08 -9.60
CA LEU A 330 7.82 9.20 -10.48
C LEU A 330 9.33 9.43 -10.36
N VAL A 331 10.02 9.57 -11.47
CA VAL A 331 11.47 9.83 -11.52
C VAL A 331 11.71 11.07 -12.38
N ARG A 332 12.42 12.05 -11.82
CA ARG A 332 12.62 13.38 -12.42
C ARG A 332 13.26 13.34 -13.79
N GLU A 333 14.25 12.44 -13.97
CA GLU A 333 14.97 12.28 -15.22
C GLU A 333 14.71 10.88 -15.79
N GLN A 334 13.93 10.79 -16.87
CA GLN A 334 13.64 9.53 -17.56
C GLN A 334 14.90 8.79 -17.97
N SER A 335 15.93 9.52 -18.38
CA SER A 335 17.22 8.95 -18.77
C SER A 335 17.88 8.17 -17.64
N ALA A 336 17.77 8.62 -16.39
CA ALA A 336 18.29 7.90 -15.22
C ALA A 336 17.52 6.58 -14.98
N GLN A 337 16.19 6.61 -15.17
CA GLN A 337 15.36 5.41 -15.02
C GLN A 337 15.64 4.40 -16.14
N LEU A 338 15.74 4.86 -17.39
CA LEU A 338 16.16 4.01 -18.53
C LEU A 338 17.54 3.41 -18.32
N ALA A 339 18.52 4.19 -17.82
CA ALA A 339 19.85 3.69 -17.51
C ALA A 339 19.82 2.55 -16.48
N ALA A 340 18.87 2.57 -15.54
CA ALA A 340 18.73 1.54 -14.53
C ALA A 340 18.05 0.27 -15.06
N PHE A 341 17.12 0.35 -16.03
CA PHE A 341 16.24 -0.78 -16.38
C PHE A 341 16.26 -1.18 -17.86
N ALA A 342 16.42 -0.23 -18.80
CA ALA A 342 16.31 -0.57 -20.22
C ALA A 342 17.33 -1.62 -20.64
N SER A 343 16.85 -2.66 -21.34
CA SER A 343 17.67 -3.77 -21.83
C SER A 343 17.27 -4.11 -23.26
N PRO A 344 18.20 -4.04 -24.24
CA PRO A 344 17.92 -4.42 -25.61
C PRO A 344 17.84 -5.96 -25.71
N ALA A 345 16.63 -6.49 -25.86
CA ALA A 345 16.43 -7.91 -26.18
C ALA A 345 15.94 -8.03 -27.62
N ALA A 346 16.47 -8.98 -28.39
CA ALA A 346 16.16 -9.13 -29.82
C ALA A 346 14.66 -9.33 -30.10
N TYR A 347 13.95 -10.09 -29.27
CA TYR A 347 12.49 -10.32 -29.40
C TYR A 347 11.63 -9.10 -29.00
N LEU A 348 12.26 -8.08 -28.41
CA LEU A 348 11.65 -6.79 -28.07
C LEU A 348 12.11 -5.68 -29.02
N ALA A 349 12.59 -6.03 -30.21
CA ALA A 349 13.04 -5.06 -31.19
C ALA A 349 11.95 -4.02 -31.50
N ARG A 350 12.34 -2.75 -31.42
CA ARG A 350 11.44 -1.61 -31.69
C ARG A 350 11.31 -1.37 -33.18
N HIS A 351 10.17 -0.89 -33.58
CA HIS A 351 9.92 -0.48 -34.96
C HIS A 351 9.28 0.91 -35.00
N PRO A 352 9.52 1.74 -36.02
CA PRO A 352 8.94 3.08 -36.09
C PRO A 352 7.41 3.10 -36.31
N ARG A 353 6.81 1.97 -36.70
CA ARG A 353 5.36 1.83 -36.96
C ARG A 353 4.85 0.44 -36.63
N GLY A 354 3.54 0.29 -36.48
CA GLY A 354 2.86 -0.95 -36.16
C GLY A 354 2.94 -1.28 -34.68
N LEU A 355 2.50 -2.48 -34.30
CA LEU A 355 2.36 -2.89 -32.90
C LEU A 355 3.66 -2.79 -32.07
N ALA A 356 4.84 -2.84 -32.70
CA ALA A 356 6.14 -2.72 -32.04
C ALA A 356 6.63 -1.25 -31.91
N ALA A 357 5.80 -0.25 -32.22
CA ALA A 357 6.14 1.18 -32.10
C ALA A 357 5.96 1.69 -30.64
N GLY A 358 6.11 2.99 -30.46
CA GLY A 358 5.74 3.70 -29.20
C GLY A 358 6.80 3.63 -28.10
N SER A 359 8.09 3.52 -28.43
CA SER A 359 9.21 3.56 -27.46
C SER A 359 9.37 4.95 -26.80
N PRO A 360 9.83 5.02 -25.50
CA PRO A 360 10.12 3.90 -24.62
C PRO A 360 8.87 3.18 -24.15
N TRP A 361 9.00 1.90 -23.84
CA TRP A 361 7.91 1.11 -23.27
C TRP A 361 7.98 1.08 -21.74
N PRO A 362 6.87 0.85 -21.02
CA PRO A 362 6.89 0.75 -19.55
C PRO A 362 7.85 -0.31 -19.01
N CYS A 363 8.08 -1.42 -19.71
CA CYS A 363 9.08 -2.42 -19.31
C CYS A 363 10.53 -1.93 -19.39
N ASP A 364 10.79 -0.79 -20.01
CA ASP A 364 12.11 -0.14 -20.01
C ASP A 364 12.33 0.71 -18.75
N LEU A 365 11.28 0.92 -17.93
CA LEU A 365 11.28 1.82 -16.76
C LEU A 365 11.21 1.07 -15.42
N GLY A 366 11.15 -0.26 -15.42
CA GLY A 366 11.05 -1.05 -14.21
C GLY A 366 11.39 -2.52 -14.42
N PRO A 367 11.30 -3.36 -13.38
CA PRO A 367 11.68 -4.77 -13.45
C PRO A 367 10.67 -5.66 -14.21
N ASP A 368 9.41 -5.21 -14.36
CA ASP A 368 8.33 -6.04 -14.88
C ASP A 368 8.25 -5.97 -16.40
N LEU A 369 8.32 -7.14 -17.08
CA LEU A 369 8.06 -7.23 -18.50
C LEU A 369 6.56 -7.36 -18.80
N SER A 370 5.88 -8.28 -18.13
CA SER A 370 4.43 -8.44 -18.24
C SER A 370 3.74 -7.64 -17.14
N ARG A 371 2.80 -6.78 -17.54
CA ARG A 371 2.15 -5.82 -16.62
C ARG A 371 0.64 -5.80 -16.87
N GLY A 372 -0.14 -5.88 -15.79
CA GLY A 372 -1.60 -5.69 -15.83
C GLY A 372 -1.99 -4.22 -16.02
N PHE A 373 -3.20 -3.98 -16.49
CA PHE A 373 -3.72 -2.64 -16.82
C PHE A 373 -4.18 -1.86 -15.57
N ARG A 374 -3.27 -1.62 -14.60
CA ARG A 374 -3.52 -0.89 -13.35
C ARG A 374 -3.99 0.55 -13.57
N ALA A 375 -3.54 1.18 -14.67
CA ALA A 375 -3.87 2.56 -14.98
C ALA A 375 -5.37 2.79 -15.16
N LEU A 376 -6.13 1.80 -15.63
CA LEU A 376 -7.54 1.98 -15.94
C LEU A 376 -8.36 2.34 -14.70
N LYS A 377 -8.17 1.62 -13.59
CA LYS A 377 -8.88 1.90 -12.33
C LYS A 377 -8.47 3.22 -11.71
N VAL A 378 -7.20 3.63 -11.85
CA VAL A 378 -6.73 4.96 -11.43
C VAL A 378 -7.41 6.04 -12.26
N TRP A 379 -7.40 5.89 -13.58
CA TRP A 379 -8.03 6.80 -14.53
C TRP A 379 -9.54 6.95 -14.25
N PHE A 380 -10.27 5.83 -14.09
CA PHE A 380 -11.70 5.83 -13.74
C PHE A 380 -11.97 6.57 -12.44
N THR A 381 -11.22 6.27 -11.38
CA THR A 381 -11.41 6.92 -10.07
C THR A 381 -11.15 8.43 -10.16
N VAL A 382 -10.08 8.85 -10.82
CA VAL A 382 -9.74 10.26 -10.97
C VAL A 382 -10.76 10.99 -11.84
N MET A 383 -11.18 10.40 -12.97
CA MET A 383 -12.17 10.99 -13.87
C MET A 383 -13.56 11.09 -13.24
N ALA A 384 -13.98 10.06 -12.49
CA ALA A 384 -15.31 10.03 -11.87
C ALA A 384 -15.44 11.01 -10.69
N HIS A 385 -14.37 11.22 -9.94
CA HIS A 385 -14.42 12.04 -8.71
C HIS A 385 -13.74 13.40 -8.86
N GLY A 386 -12.79 13.53 -9.76
CA GLY A 386 -11.99 14.75 -9.94
C GLY A 386 -11.07 15.08 -8.76
N ARG A 387 -10.12 15.97 -9.00
CA ARG A 387 -9.13 16.41 -8.01
C ARG A 387 -9.77 16.98 -6.74
N GLU A 388 -10.81 17.80 -6.89
CA GLU A 388 -11.43 18.51 -5.77
C GLU A 388 -12.11 17.55 -4.79
N ARG A 389 -12.89 16.59 -5.28
CA ARG A 389 -13.61 15.63 -4.44
C ARG A 389 -12.64 14.66 -3.76
N LEU A 390 -11.60 14.20 -4.45
CA LEU A 390 -10.56 13.36 -3.86
C LEU A 390 -9.78 14.13 -2.78
N GLY A 391 -9.41 15.38 -3.04
CA GLY A 391 -8.76 16.26 -2.06
C GLY A 391 -9.65 16.52 -0.83
N ALA A 392 -10.94 16.76 -1.04
CA ALA A 392 -11.91 16.96 0.04
C ALA A 392 -12.08 15.70 0.92
N ALA A 393 -12.05 14.49 0.33
CA ALA A 393 -12.10 13.24 1.09
C ALA A 393 -10.85 13.05 1.97
N ILE A 394 -9.67 13.37 1.46
CA ILE A 394 -8.42 13.37 2.21
C ILE A 394 -8.47 14.37 3.37
N GLU A 395 -8.96 15.58 3.11
CA GLU A 395 -9.11 16.62 4.13
C GLU A 395 -10.13 16.23 5.20
N ALA A 396 -11.24 15.57 4.80
CA ALA A 396 -12.24 15.07 5.73
C ALA A 396 -11.64 14.04 6.70
N SER A 397 -10.81 13.09 6.22
CA SER A 397 -10.14 12.14 7.09
C SER A 397 -9.18 12.80 8.07
N CYS A 398 -8.48 13.86 7.67
CA CYS A 398 -7.65 14.66 8.59
C CYS A 398 -8.49 15.45 9.62
N ARG A 399 -9.68 15.95 9.22
CA ARG A 399 -10.61 16.59 10.19
C ARG A 399 -11.13 15.60 11.21
N LEU A 400 -11.53 14.40 10.79
CA LEU A 400 -11.96 13.34 11.69
C LEU A 400 -10.86 12.94 12.68
N ALA A 401 -9.61 12.86 12.24
CA ALA A 401 -8.47 12.57 13.12
C ALA A 401 -8.27 13.64 14.19
N ARG A 402 -8.35 14.91 13.81
CA ARG A 402 -8.30 16.03 14.81
C ARG A 402 -9.48 15.95 15.78
N ARG A 403 -10.69 15.66 15.27
CA ARG A 403 -11.87 15.50 16.13
C ARG A 403 -11.72 14.35 17.13
N LEU A 404 -11.18 13.21 16.66
CA LEU A 404 -10.86 12.09 17.56
C LEU A 404 -9.83 12.49 18.62
N ALA A 405 -8.76 13.20 18.23
CA ALA A 405 -7.74 13.64 19.16
C ALA A 405 -8.29 14.59 20.24
N GLU A 406 -9.15 15.56 19.86
CA GLU A 406 -9.84 16.45 20.81
C GLU A 406 -10.66 15.67 21.85
N ARG A 407 -11.36 14.62 21.41
CA ARG A 407 -12.15 13.75 22.30
C ARG A 407 -11.28 12.89 23.20
N VAL A 408 -10.16 12.38 22.68
CA VAL A 408 -9.16 11.64 23.48
C VAL A 408 -8.54 12.54 24.54
N ASP A 409 -8.18 13.77 24.19
CA ASP A 409 -7.57 14.73 25.12
C ASP A 409 -8.55 15.21 26.22
N ALA A 410 -9.87 15.16 25.95
CA ALA A 410 -10.92 15.51 26.89
C ALA A 410 -11.34 14.35 27.83
N ASP A 411 -10.89 13.10 27.57
CA ASP A 411 -11.27 11.92 28.35
C ASP A 411 -10.11 11.43 29.23
N ALA A 412 -10.29 11.55 30.55
CA ALA A 412 -9.27 11.14 31.53
C ALA A 412 -8.88 9.65 31.50
N ARG A 413 -9.69 8.81 30.84
CA ARG A 413 -9.40 7.37 30.65
C ARG A 413 -8.52 7.07 29.44
N LEU A 414 -8.33 8.06 28.58
CA LEU A 414 -7.54 7.95 27.37
C LEU A 414 -6.31 8.84 27.44
N GLN A 415 -5.26 8.43 26.76
CA GLN A 415 -4.04 9.23 26.63
C GLN A 415 -3.58 9.23 25.18
N ARG A 416 -3.45 10.40 24.59
CA ARG A 416 -2.82 10.56 23.28
C ARG A 416 -1.30 10.46 23.42
N LEU A 417 -0.64 9.66 22.54
CA LEU A 417 0.79 9.37 22.63
C LEU A 417 1.65 10.12 21.61
N ALA A 418 1.04 10.73 20.58
CA ALA A 418 1.75 11.46 19.53
C ALA A 418 0.93 12.66 19.02
N PRO A 419 1.58 13.67 18.43
CA PRO A 419 0.89 14.72 17.67
C PRO A 419 0.13 14.14 16.48
N VAL A 420 -1.01 14.75 16.11
CA VAL A 420 -1.78 14.35 14.93
C VAL A 420 -1.33 15.16 13.72
N ALA A 421 -0.47 14.57 12.91
CA ALA A 421 0.08 15.23 11.75
C ALA A 421 -0.88 15.22 10.55
N LEU A 422 -1.50 14.09 10.24
CA LEU A 422 -2.45 13.91 9.13
C LEU A 422 -3.73 13.24 9.66
N ASN A 423 -3.94 11.97 9.33
CA ASN A 423 -5.16 11.21 9.59
C ASN A 423 -4.94 10.04 10.57
N ILE A 424 -3.85 10.04 11.33
CA ILE A 424 -3.51 8.98 12.28
C ILE A 424 -3.55 9.54 13.70
N VAL A 425 -4.23 8.83 14.60
CA VAL A 425 -4.27 9.10 16.04
C VAL A 425 -3.73 7.90 16.79
N CYS A 426 -2.67 8.10 17.58
CA CYS A 426 -2.11 7.10 18.47
C CYS A 426 -2.55 7.41 19.90
N LEU A 427 -3.32 6.51 20.49
CA LEU A 427 -3.86 6.66 21.84
C LEU A 427 -3.69 5.38 22.64
N ARG A 428 -3.89 5.45 23.96
CA ARG A 428 -4.03 4.29 24.82
C ARG A 428 -5.11 4.48 25.86
N TYR A 429 -5.74 3.40 26.28
CA TYR A 429 -6.64 3.37 27.41
C TYR A 429 -5.81 3.24 28.69
N VAL A 430 -6.03 4.13 29.66
CA VAL A 430 -5.27 4.18 30.94
C VAL A 430 -6.14 3.94 32.17
N GLY A 431 -7.48 3.91 32.02
CA GLY A 431 -8.40 3.52 33.07
C GLY A 431 -8.53 4.47 34.27
N ALA A 432 -8.09 5.69 34.15
CA ALA A 432 -8.06 6.66 35.25
C ALA A 432 -9.33 7.53 35.29
N ALA A 433 -10.51 6.96 35.68
CA ALA A 433 -11.61 7.76 36.15
C ALA A 433 -11.83 7.55 37.66
N PRO A 434 -12.25 8.57 38.43
CA PRO A 434 -12.51 8.46 39.87
C PRO A 434 -13.53 7.37 40.21
N ASP A 435 -14.40 6.99 39.29
CA ASP A 435 -15.47 6.00 39.43
C ASP A 435 -15.04 4.56 39.12
N ASP A 436 -13.86 4.34 38.52
CA ASP A 436 -13.31 3.03 38.29
C ASP A 436 -12.58 2.53 39.56
N ALA A 437 -13.39 2.08 40.53
CA ALA A 437 -13.05 1.43 41.81
C ALA A 437 -11.55 1.46 42.21
N GLY A 438 -11.15 2.48 42.92
CA GLY A 438 -9.99 2.68 43.80
C GLY A 438 -8.87 1.64 43.82
N GLY A 439 -8.07 1.53 42.77
CA GLY A 439 -6.84 0.75 42.76
C GLY A 439 -5.63 1.64 42.40
N PRO A 440 -4.40 1.19 42.71
CA PRO A 440 -3.21 1.93 42.31
C PRO A 440 -3.13 2.07 40.78
N PRO A 441 -2.40 3.07 40.24
CA PRO A 441 -2.09 3.17 38.82
C PRO A 441 -1.48 1.86 38.31
N LEU A 442 -1.87 1.44 37.09
CA LEU A 442 -1.26 0.31 36.42
C LEU A 442 0.17 0.65 36.00
N ASP A 443 1.07 -0.32 36.07
CA ASP A 443 2.41 -0.16 35.50
C ASP A 443 2.39 -0.16 33.97
N GLU A 444 3.48 0.28 33.36
CA GLU A 444 3.58 0.41 31.89
C GLU A 444 3.42 -0.94 31.18
N ALA A 445 3.97 -2.03 31.72
CA ALA A 445 3.86 -3.36 31.10
C ALA A 445 2.41 -3.86 31.09
N THR A 446 1.66 -3.64 32.18
CA THR A 446 0.24 -3.96 32.26
C THR A 446 -0.58 -3.09 31.32
N LEU A 447 -0.27 -1.80 31.18
CA LEU A 447 -0.93 -0.92 30.22
C LEU A 447 -0.65 -1.33 28.77
N ASP A 448 0.56 -1.76 28.46
CA ASP A 448 0.93 -2.25 27.13
C ASP A 448 0.15 -3.51 26.75
N ALA A 449 0.11 -4.49 27.66
CA ALA A 449 -0.66 -5.71 27.47
C ALA A 449 -2.16 -5.42 27.33
N LEU A 450 -2.72 -4.56 28.18
CA LEU A 450 -4.13 -4.16 28.13
C LEU A 450 -4.49 -3.55 26.76
N ASN A 451 -3.68 -2.63 26.25
CA ASN A 451 -3.97 -1.96 24.98
C ASN A 451 -3.76 -2.88 23.76
N ALA A 452 -2.89 -3.86 23.83
CA ALA A 452 -2.76 -4.90 22.81
C ALA A 452 -4.01 -5.78 22.76
N GLU A 453 -4.48 -6.25 23.93
CA GLU A 453 -5.71 -7.05 24.04
C GLU A 453 -6.97 -6.28 23.62
N LEU A 454 -7.06 -4.98 23.93
CA LEU A 454 -8.16 -4.13 23.48
C LEU A 454 -8.31 -4.09 21.97
N VAL A 455 -7.20 -4.08 21.23
CA VAL A 455 -7.25 -4.12 19.75
C VAL A 455 -7.79 -5.46 19.27
N ALA A 456 -7.41 -6.58 19.91
CA ALA A 456 -7.95 -7.90 19.58
C ALA A 456 -9.47 -7.97 19.86
N ASP A 457 -9.93 -7.50 21.04
CA ASP A 457 -11.35 -7.45 21.39
C ASP A 457 -12.17 -6.63 20.41
N LEU A 458 -11.64 -5.48 19.97
CA LEU A 458 -12.29 -4.64 18.96
C LEU A 458 -12.43 -5.37 17.62
N HIS A 459 -11.41 -6.11 17.20
CA HIS A 459 -11.47 -6.91 15.97
C HIS A 459 -12.50 -8.03 16.08
N GLU A 460 -12.45 -8.82 17.15
CA GLU A 460 -13.32 -9.97 17.37
C GLU A 460 -14.79 -9.58 17.56
N SER A 461 -15.05 -8.41 18.18
CA SER A 461 -16.40 -7.86 18.26
C SER A 461 -16.97 -7.40 16.92
N GLY A 462 -16.13 -7.22 15.89
CA GLY A 462 -16.53 -6.68 14.59
C GLY A 462 -16.96 -5.21 14.61
N VAL A 463 -16.79 -4.49 15.73
CA VAL A 463 -17.19 -3.09 15.84
C VAL A 463 -16.25 -2.16 15.11
N ALA A 464 -14.94 -2.31 15.35
CA ALA A 464 -13.91 -1.50 14.70
C ALA A 464 -12.61 -2.29 14.57
N ALA A 465 -11.78 -1.95 13.59
CA ALA A 465 -10.49 -2.60 13.38
C ALA A 465 -9.34 -1.59 13.31
N PRO A 466 -8.91 -0.99 14.45
CA PRO A 466 -7.65 -0.25 14.53
C PRO A 466 -6.46 -1.20 14.49
N SER A 467 -5.21 -0.68 14.54
CA SER A 467 -4.00 -1.48 14.69
C SER A 467 -3.24 -1.08 15.95
N THR A 468 -2.22 -1.85 16.33
CA THR A 468 -1.25 -1.44 17.35
C THR A 468 -0.03 -0.77 16.72
N THR A 469 0.67 0.05 17.50
CA THR A 469 2.04 0.52 17.23
C THR A 469 2.74 0.79 18.56
N THR A 470 4.05 1.09 18.50
CA THR A 470 4.83 1.47 19.69
C THR A 470 5.32 2.91 19.56
N ILE A 471 4.96 3.76 20.53
CA ILE A 471 5.37 5.16 20.59
C ILE A 471 6.17 5.41 21.89
N GLY A 472 7.44 5.73 21.75
CA GLY A 472 8.31 5.96 22.91
C GLY A 472 8.40 4.76 23.86
N GLY A 473 8.42 3.52 23.31
CA GLY A 473 8.45 2.29 24.08
C GLY A 473 7.09 1.85 24.64
N ARG A 474 5.98 2.55 24.38
CA ARG A 474 4.64 2.28 24.88
C ARG A 474 3.71 1.79 23.78
N THR A 475 2.92 0.76 24.06
CA THR A 475 1.90 0.24 23.14
C THR A 475 0.76 1.23 22.97
N ALA A 476 0.44 1.55 21.73
CA ALA A 476 -0.66 2.42 21.34
C ALA A 476 -1.71 1.67 20.51
N VAL A 477 -2.97 1.99 20.75
CA VAL A 477 -4.06 1.79 19.79
C VAL A 477 -3.88 2.84 18.70
N ARG A 478 -3.63 2.41 17.48
CA ARG A 478 -3.36 3.27 16.34
C ARG A 478 -4.56 3.29 15.40
N VAL A 479 -5.18 4.46 15.29
CA VAL A 479 -6.37 4.72 14.47
C VAL A 479 -5.96 5.49 13.23
N ALA A 480 -5.98 4.84 12.06
CA ALA A 480 -5.69 5.44 10.76
C ALA A 480 -6.98 5.64 9.96
N LEU A 481 -7.42 6.87 9.83
CA LEU A 481 -8.67 7.24 9.15
C LEU A 481 -8.42 7.44 7.65
N VAL A 482 -8.36 6.34 6.90
CA VAL A 482 -8.07 6.34 5.46
C VAL A 482 -9.34 6.26 4.61
N ASN A 483 -10.36 5.58 5.10
CA ASN A 483 -11.55 5.24 4.36
C ASN A 483 -12.46 6.46 4.14
N HIS A 484 -12.81 6.74 2.89
CA HIS A 484 -13.68 7.86 2.53
C HIS A 484 -15.15 7.73 3.01
N ARG A 485 -15.54 6.53 3.49
CA ARG A 485 -16.89 6.25 4.03
C ARG A 485 -16.99 6.51 5.53
N THR A 486 -15.85 6.72 6.22
CA THR A 486 -15.83 6.97 7.67
C THR A 486 -16.47 8.31 7.99
N VAL A 487 -17.33 8.33 9.00
CA VAL A 487 -18.03 9.51 9.51
C VAL A 487 -17.86 9.63 11.02
N GLU A 488 -18.30 10.75 11.62
CA GLU A 488 -18.12 11.02 13.06
C GLU A 488 -18.78 9.94 13.95
N ALA A 489 -19.94 9.43 13.58
CA ALA A 489 -20.60 8.35 14.30
C ALA A 489 -19.79 7.05 14.38
N ASP A 490 -18.86 6.80 13.44
CA ASP A 490 -17.95 5.66 13.51
C ASP A 490 -16.88 5.84 14.61
N LEU A 491 -16.53 7.11 14.93
CA LEU A 491 -15.65 7.45 16.04
C LEU A 491 -16.37 7.29 17.39
N ASP A 492 -17.68 7.58 17.45
CA ASP A 492 -18.49 7.32 18.63
C ASP A 492 -18.48 5.84 19.00
N LEU A 493 -18.77 4.97 18.02
CA LEU A 493 -18.75 3.52 18.21
C LEU A 493 -17.36 3.00 18.63
N LEU A 494 -16.27 3.52 18.04
CA LEU A 494 -14.90 3.17 18.43
C LEU A 494 -14.65 3.52 19.91
N LEU A 495 -14.97 4.75 20.34
CA LEU A 495 -14.73 5.20 21.71
C LEU A 495 -15.60 4.47 22.72
N GLU A 496 -16.87 4.22 22.42
CA GLU A 496 -17.76 3.41 23.24
C GLU A 496 -17.23 1.99 23.45
N ALA A 497 -16.75 1.34 22.37
CA ALA A 497 -16.16 0.01 22.42
C ALA A 497 -14.84 0.00 23.21
N LEU A 498 -13.96 0.99 23.01
CA LEU A 498 -12.73 1.16 23.80
C LEU A 498 -13.04 1.26 25.30
N HIS A 499 -14.05 2.04 25.68
CA HIS A 499 -14.47 2.14 27.07
C HIS A 499 -15.09 0.85 27.61
N HIS A 500 -15.88 0.17 26.80
CA HIS A 500 -16.49 -1.09 27.19
C HIS A 500 -15.45 -2.15 27.49
N PHE A 501 -14.60 -2.47 26.52
CA PHE A 501 -13.57 -3.50 26.66
C PHE A 501 -12.47 -3.07 27.64
N GLY A 502 -12.11 -1.78 27.70
CA GLY A 502 -11.16 -1.25 28.66
C GLY A 502 -11.58 -1.51 30.11
N ARG A 503 -12.85 -1.26 30.45
CA ARG A 503 -13.38 -1.58 31.78
C ARG A 503 -13.38 -3.08 32.06
N LEU A 504 -13.73 -3.91 31.07
CA LEU A 504 -13.69 -5.37 31.25
C LEU A 504 -12.29 -5.88 31.53
N ARG A 505 -11.31 -5.48 30.73
CA ARG A 505 -9.91 -5.89 30.89
C ARG A 505 -9.30 -5.36 32.19
N LEU A 506 -9.62 -4.14 32.61
CA LEU A 506 -9.20 -3.60 33.92
C LEU A 506 -9.70 -4.42 35.11
N ARG A 507 -10.96 -4.84 35.08
CA ARG A 507 -11.52 -5.70 36.14
C ARG A 507 -10.81 -7.04 36.20
N GLN A 508 -10.54 -7.66 35.05
CA GLN A 508 -9.81 -8.94 34.97
C GLN A 508 -8.37 -8.81 35.50
N ALA A 509 -7.63 -7.79 35.08
CA ALA A 509 -6.26 -7.53 35.53
C ALA A 509 -6.17 -7.35 37.06
N ARG A 510 -7.17 -6.73 37.69
CA ARG A 510 -7.24 -6.53 39.15
C ARG A 510 -7.62 -7.80 39.94
N VAL A 511 -8.41 -8.71 39.32
CA VAL A 511 -8.83 -9.98 39.97
C VAL A 511 -7.73 -11.03 39.91
N SER A 512 -6.98 -11.08 38.81
CA SER A 512 -5.99 -12.15 38.57
C SER A 512 -4.62 -11.93 39.25
N GLY A 513 -4.35 -10.72 39.75
CA GLY A 513 -3.10 -10.43 40.51
C GLY A 513 -1.78 -10.64 39.74
N SER A 514 -1.80 -11.22 38.55
CA SER A 514 -0.65 -11.43 37.66
C SER A 514 -1.10 -11.94 36.29
N GLY A 515 -0.91 -11.12 35.27
CA GLY A 515 -1.16 -11.46 33.83
C GLY A 515 -2.62 -11.36 33.41
N LEU A 516 -2.85 -10.72 32.26
CA LEU A 516 -4.17 -10.63 31.61
C LEU A 516 -4.50 -12.01 30.98
N PRO A 517 -5.56 -12.72 31.41
CA PRO A 517 -5.98 -13.94 30.76
C PRO A 517 -6.62 -13.65 29.39
N ILE A 518 -6.41 -14.53 28.43
CA ILE A 518 -7.15 -14.57 27.17
C ILE A 518 -8.62 -14.81 27.53
N LEU A 519 -9.54 -14.00 27.00
CA LEU A 519 -10.99 -14.25 27.11
C LEU A 519 -11.30 -15.53 26.34
N SER A 520 -11.53 -16.63 27.04
CA SER A 520 -12.15 -17.82 26.46
C SER A 520 -13.63 -17.52 26.22
N ASP A 521 -14.11 -17.90 25.04
CA ASP A 521 -15.44 -17.73 24.47
C ASP A 521 -16.55 -18.30 25.40
N GLU A 522 -17.03 -17.51 26.37
CA GLU A 522 -18.20 -17.86 27.22
C GLU A 522 -19.45 -17.00 26.96
N SER A 523 -19.52 -16.25 25.84
CA SER A 523 -20.68 -15.42 25.51
C SER A 523 -21.45 -15.81 24.23
N SER A 524 -21.35 -17.08 23.81
CA SER A 524 -22.26 -17.67 22.82
C SER A 524 -23.28 -18.61 23.51
N ARG A 525 -24.18 -18.03 24.32
CA ARG A 525 -25.47 -18.63 24.65
C ARG A 525 -26.59 -17.60 24.63
#